data_e61fe6c79c4c3e15e8afba95123e8b81
#
_entry.id   e61fe6c79c4c3e15e8afba95123e8b81
#
_cell.length_a   1.000
_cell.length_b   1.000
_cell.length_c   1.000
_cell.angle_alpha   90.00
_cell.angle_beta   90.00
_cell.angle_gamma   90.00
#
_symmetry.space_group_name_H-M   'P 1'
#
loop_
_entity.id
_entity.type
_entity.pdbx_description
1 polymer ?
#
loop_
_entity_poly.entity_id
_entity_poly.type
_entity_poly.pdbx_seq_one_letter_code
_entity_poly.pdbx_strand_id
1 'polypeptide(L)'
;AGGAPHMGVNAEYAAMLGLQACNDLRETFQEKDTIRFHPILMGANCAVNIIPDEMKIESYVRGKSLEAIKRENIKVNRALTGAALSMGAGVELSDRPGYAPEYHDPTFMKLAEDCCVALCGRKKVVFDYNGWSTGSSDFGDVTCVMPGVQINAGGAVGTLHGIDFQITDPNRMCVNAAKVQLFLVDALLSNNAVAAKEIIANYKPQYPSIKAYLDAIDALTLDKDAVRYDEKGNAIVDFQN
;
A
#
# COMPACT_ATOMS: atom_id res chain seq x y z
N ALA A 1 31.03 16.89 -14.47
CA ALA A 1 32.07 15.88 -14.31
C ALA A 1 32.80 16.07 -13.00
N GLY A 2 33.33 14.98 -12.40
CA GLY A 2 34.01 14.97 -11.09
C GLY A 2 35.21 15.92 -10.98
N GLY A 3 35.80 16.35 -12.11
CA GLY A 3 36.86 17.34 -12.14
C GLY A 3 36.42 18.80 -11.93
N ALA A 4 35.12 19.10 -12.09
CA ALA A 4 34.55 20.42 -11.87
C ALA A 4 33.13 20.31 -11.24
N PRO A 5 33.02 19.75 -10.03
CA PRO A 5 31.73 19.42 -9.42
C PRO A 5 30.87 20.66 -9.15
N HIS A 6 31.50 21.84 -8.99
CA HIS A 6 30.80 23.11 -8.79
C HIS A 6 30.00 23.61 -10.01
N MET A 7 30.20 22.98 -11.17
CA MET A 7 29.49 23.32 -12.41
C MET A 7 28.24 22.47 -12.65
N GLY A 8 27.95 21.52 -11.75
CA GLY A 8 26.82 20.60 -11.93
C GLY A 8 25.98 20.48 -10.68
N VAL A 9 24.73 20.07 -10.90
CA VAL A 9 23.79 19.66 -9.84
C VAL A 9 23.78 18.14 -9.82
N ASN A 10 23.94 17.55 -8.62
CA ASN A 10 23.99 16.10 -8.47
C ASN A 10 22.61 15.58 -8.06
N ALA A 11 21.92 14.95 -9.02
CA ALA A 11 20.59 14.37 -8.79
C ALA A 11 20.59 13.24 -7.76
N GLU A 12 21.68 12.45 -7.68
CA GLU A 12 21.81 11.37 -6.69
C GLU A 12 21.83 11.93 -5.25
N TYR A 13 22.59 12.99 -5.01
CA TYR A 13 22.65 13.61 -3.69
C TYR A 13 21.31 14.27 -3.31
N ALA A 14 20.62 14.86 -4.25
CA ALA A 14 19.26 15.39 -4.03
C ALA A 14 18.29 14.24 -3.66
N ALA A 15 18.34 13.11 -4.36
CA ALA A 15 17.51 11.95 -4.08
C ALA A 15 17.82 11.32 -2.73
N MET A 16 19.12 11.15 -2.38
CA MET A 16 19.54 10.64 -1.08
C MET A 16 19.09 11.52 0.08
N LEU A 17 19.22 12.84 -0.06
CA LEU A 17 18.72 13.80 0.94
C LEU A 17 17.20 13.69 1.09
N GLY A 18 16.47 13.53 -0.03
CA GLY A 18 15.03 13.33 -0.03
C GLY A 18 14.62 12.07 0.74
N LEU A 19 15.32 10.95 0.51
CA LEU A 19 15.09 9.70 1.24
C LEU A 19 15.38 9.86 2.74
N GLN A 20 16.45 10.57 3.11
CA GLN A 20 16.75 10.86 4.50
C GLN A 20 15.65 11.70 5.15
N ALA A 21 15.20 12.76 4.50
CA ALA A 21 14.11 13.59 4.99
C ALA A 21 12.80 12.80 5.17
N CYS A 22 12.48 11.89 4.24
CA CYS A 22 11.34 10.97 4.38
C CYS A 22 11.51 10.03 5.58
N ASN A 23 12.72 9.54 5.85
CA ASN A 23 12.99 8.72 7.03
C ASN A 23 12.78 9.49 8.33
N ASP A 24 13.24 10.73 8.39
CA ASP A 24 13.10 11.56 9.59
C ASP A 24 11.63 11.91 9.87
N LEU A 25 10.79 11.96 8.82
CA LEU A 25 9.34 12.14 8.97
C LEU A 25 8.62 10.98 9.67
N ARG A 26 9.22 9.79 9.77
CA ARG A 26 8.57 8.63 10.43
C ARG A 26 8.13 8.92 11.85
N GLU A 27 8.89 9.73 12.61
CA GLU A 27 8.54 10.17 13.96
C GLU A 27 7.24 11.01 14.00
N THR A 28 6.81 11.54 12.86
CA THR A 28 5.60 12.36 12.75
C THR A 28 4.38 11.58 12.29
N PHE A 29 4.51 10.28 11.98
CA PHE A 29 3.41 9.42 11.58
C PHE A 29 2.64 8.94 12.81
N GLN A 30 1.30 8.94 12.74
CA GLN A 30 0.49 8.45 13.86
C GLN A 30 0.60 6.91 13.92
N GLU A 31 0.93 6.39 15.09
CA GLU A 31 1.11 4.94 15.30
C GLU A 31 -0.13 4.12 14.92
N LYS A 32 -1.33 4.64 15.23
CA LYS A 32 -2.62 3.99 14.89
C LYS A 32 -2.81 3.77 13.39
N ASP A 33 -2.15 4.56 12.53
CA ASP A 33 -2.29 4.51 11.09
C ASP A 33 -1.31 3.52 10.43
N THR A 34 -0.31 3.04 11.21
CA THR A 34 0.67 2.02 10.82
C THR A 34 1.32 2.28 9.45
N ILE A 35 1.68 3.53 9.20
CA ILE A 35 2.24 3.96 7.92
C ILE A 35 3.54 3.24 7.59
N ARG A 36 3.70 2.83 6.34
CA ARG A 36 4.93 2.28 5.76
C ARG A 36 5.29 3.07 4.51
N PHE A 37 6.52 3.51 4.46
CA PHE A 37 7.15 4.10 3.27
C PHE A 37 8.24 3.13 2.78
N HIS A 38 8.12 2.67 1.53
CA HIS A 38 8.97 1.65 0.91
C HIS A 38 9.62 2.19 -0.36
N PRO A 39 10.71 2.95 -0.27
CA PRO A 39 11.38 3.50 -1.44
C PRO A 39 12.41 2.53 -2.03
N ILE A 40 12.57 2.62 -3.35
CA ILE A 40 13.74 2.16 -4.07
C ILE A 40 14.34 3.32 -4.84
N LEU A 41 15.67 3.41 -4.85
CA LEU A 41 16.41 4.36 -5.64
C LEU A 41 16.90 3.67 -6.92
N MET A 42 16.49 4.18 -8.06
CA MET A 42 16.90 3.66 -9.36
C MET A 42 18.01 4.57 -9.90
N GLY A 43 19.19 3.95 -10.10
CA GLY A 43 20.44 4.68 -10.25
C GLY A 43 20.69 5.24 -11.62
N ALA A 44 21.61 6.18 -11.64
CA ALA A 44 22.22 6.71 -12.81
C ALA A 44 23.10 5.64 -13.50
N ASN A 45 22.83 5.37 -14.76
CA ASN A 45 23.69 4.52 -15.58
C ASN A 45 24.92 5.32 -16.07
N CYS A 46 25.76 5.78 -15.14
CA CYS A 46 26.95 6.57 -15.47
C CYS A 46 28.20 6.06 -14.74
N ALA A 47 29.37 6.46 -15.21
CA ALA A 47 30.62 6.16 -14.53
C ALA A 47 30.78 7.00 -13.26
N VAL A 48 31.54 6.53 -12.29
CA VAL A 48 31.72 7.18 -10.97
C VAL A 48 32.28 8.61 -11.00
N ASN A 49 32.88 9.01 -12.10
CA ASN A 49 33.39 10.37 -12.33
C ASN A 49 32.42 11.28 -13.08
N ILE A 50 31.20 10.84 -13.31
CA ILE A 50 30.12 11.61 -13.94
C ILE A 50 29.10 11.96 -12.86
N ILE A 51 28.68 13.23 -12.80
CA ILE A 51 27.61 13.68 -11.93
C ILE A 51 26.30 13.25 -12.56
N PRO A 52 25.46 12.44 -11.88
CA PRO A 52 24.15 12.04 -12.38
C PRO A 52 23.25 13.27 -12.59
N ASP A 53 22.64 13.36 -13.76
CA ASP A 53 21.70 14.41 -14.14
C ASP A 53 20.23 14.06 -13.84
N GLU A 54 19.95 12.75 -13.69
CA GLU A 54 18.63 12.22 -13.34
C GLU A 54 18.73 11.04 -12.37
N MET A 55 17.81 11.01 -11.41
CA MET A 55 17.60 9.86 -10.50
C MET A 55 16.10 9.65 -10.31
N LYS A 56 15.68 8.41 -10.25
CA LYS A 56 14.30 8.03 -10.01
C LYS A 56 14.12 7.38 -8.64
N ILE A 57 13.14 7.84 -7.88
CA ILE A 57 12.67 7.19 -6.66
C ILE A 57 11.31 6.60 -6.94
N GLU A 58 11.17 5.29 -6.79
CA GLU A 58 9.87 4.64 -6.74
C GLU A 58 9.56 4.23 -5.31
N SER A 59 8.32 4.43 -4.88
CA SER A 59 7.94 4.13 -3.50
C SER A 59 6.47 3.77 -3.37
N TYR A 60 6.16 3.07 -2.28
CA TYR A 60 4.80 2.91 -1.79
C TYR A 60 4.65 3.63 -0.45
N VAL A 61 3.56 4.37 -0.30
CA VAL A 61 3.05 4.80 1.00
C VAL A 61 1.84 3.92 1.32
N ARG A 62 1.95 3.12 2.37
CA ARG A 62 0.89 2.21 2.83
C ARG A 62 0.44 2.62 4.22
N GLY A 63 -0.82 2.36 4.53
CA GLY A 63 -1.39 2.69 5.84
C GLY A 63 -2.74 2.02 6.05
N LYS A 64 -3.31 2.20 7.23
CA LYS A 64 -4.54 1.54 7.66
C LYS A 64 -5.80 2.11 6.99
N SER A 65 -5.72 3.31 6.41
CA SER A 65 -6.83 3.94 5.67
C SER A 65 -6.32 4.79 4.52
N LEU A 66 -7.13 4.97 3.48
CA LEU A 66 -6.79 5.85 2.35
C LEU A 66 -6.59 7.30 2.80
N GLU A 67 -7.34 7.76 3.80
CA GLU A 67 -7.15 9.10 4.38
C GLU A 67 -5.79 9.27 5.03
N ALA A 68 -5.34 8.27 5.80
CA ALA A 68 -4.02 8.27 6.41
C ALA A 68 -2.91 8.22 5.34
N ILE A 69 -3.07 7.38 4.33
CA ILE A 69 -2.14 7.29 3.19
C ILE A 69 -2.01 8.64 2.49
N LYS A 70 -3.14 9.27 2.13
CA LYS A 70 -3.16 10.58 1.47
C LYS A 70 -2.46 11.65 2.32
N ARG A 71 -2.79 11.73 3.60
CA ARG A 71 -2.20 12.71 4.52
C ARG A 71 -0.69 12.55 4.63
N GLU A 72 -0.21 11.32 4.75
CA GLU A 72 1.22 11.08 4.93
C GLU A 72 2.00 11.16 3.60
N ASN A 73 1.36 10.82 2.45
CA ASN A 73 1.96 11.01 1.13
C ASN A 73 2.28 12.49 0.83
N ILE A 74 1.42 13.41 1.28
CA ILE A 74 1.69 14.86 1.19
C ILE A 74 3.00 15.21 1.91
N LYS A 75 3.27 14.63 3.07
CA LYS A 75 4.53 14.87 3.79
C LYS A 75 5.74 14.30 3.04
N VAL A 76 5.60 13.11 2.45
CA VAL A 76 6.64 12.49 1.62
C VAL A 76 6.95 13.38 0.42
N ASN A 77 5.94 13.80 -0.33
CA ASN A 77 6.10 14.67 -1.48
C ASN A 77 6.77 16.00 -1.11
N ARG A 78 6.38 16.59 0.02
CA ARG A 78 7.00 17.82 0.53
C ARG A 78 8.48 17.62 0.88
N ALA A 79 8.84 16.49 1.49
CA ALA A 79 10.23 16.19 1.83
C ALA A 79 11.10 16.05 0.57
N LEU A 80 10.61 15.34 -0.45
CA LEU A 80 11.29 15.18 -1.73
C LEU A 80 11.44 16.53 -2.44
N THR A 81 10.38 17.34 -2.45
CA THR A 81 10.39 18.70 -3.04
C THR A 81 11.41 19.62 -2.34
N GLY A 82 11.42 19.61 -1.00
CA GLY A 82 12.35 20.41 -0.22
C GLY A 82 13.80 20.00 -0.40
N ALA A 83 14.07 18.70 -0.49
CA ALA A 83 15.40 18.15 -0.73
C ALA A 83 15.93 18.54 -2.12
N ALA A 84 15.12 18.39 -3.17
CA ALA A 84 15.48 18.79 -4.53
C ALA A 84 15.80 20.29 -4.58
N LEU A 85 14.93 21.14 -4.03
CA LEU A 85 15.12 22.58 -3.96
C LEU A 85 16.42 22.96 -3.25
N SER A 86 16.73 22.31 -2.11
CA SER A 86 17.95 22.62 -1.33
C SER A 86 19.24 22.27 -2.07
N MET A 87 19.18 21.31 -2.99
CA MET A 87 20.33 20.88 -3.82
C MET A 87 20.39 21.57 -5.19
N GLY A 88 19.45 22.45 -5.49
CA GLY A 88 19.36 23.11 -6.80
C GLY A 88 18.88 22.18 -7.91
N ALA A 89 18.22 21.06 -7.57
CA ALA A 89 17.67 20.11 -8.51
C ALA A 89 16.18 20.36 -8.77
N GLY A 90 15.71 20.06 -9.97
CA GLY A 90 14.27 19.94 -10.25
C GLY A 90 13.71 18.63 -9.69
N VAL A 91 12.40 18.57 -9.50
CA VAL A 91 11.70 17.33 -9.17
C VAL A 91 10.31 17.28 -9.78
N GLU A 92 10.04 16.18 -10.46
CA GLU A 92 8.72 15.79 -10.92
C GLU A 92 8.13 14.76 -9.92
N LEU A 93 6.89 14.98 -9.50
CA LEU A 93 6.12 14.07 -8.67
C LEU A 93 5.06 13.38 -9.52
N SER A 94 4.96 12.06 -9.40
CA SER A 94 3.95 11.25 -10.09
C SER A 94 3.34 10.28 -9.10
N ASP A 95 2.19 10.62 -8.52
CA ASP A 95 1.45 9.73 -7.63
C ASP A 95 0.41 8.92 -8.40
N ARG A 96 0.31 7.65 -8.06
CA ARG A 96 -0.71 6.74 -8.59
C ARG A 96 -1.35 5.99 -7.45
N PRO A 97 -2.68 5.83 -7.46
CA PRO A 97 -3.33 4.98 -6.48
C PRO A 97 -2.83 3.54 -6.62
N GLY A 98 -2.54 2.93 -5.49
CA GLY A 98 -2.35 1.49 -5.37
C GLY A 98 -3.63 0.84 -4.85
N TYR A 99 -3.52 -0.39 -4.35
CA TYR A 99 -4.63 -1.09 -3.71
C TYR A 99 -5.04 -0.41 -2.40
N ALA A 100 -6.35 -0.37 -2.14
CA ALA A 100 -6.87 0.09 -0.87
C ALA A 100 -6.50 -0.88 0.28
N PRO A 101 -6.45 -0.41 1.52
CA PRO A 101 -6.39 -1.28 2.70
C PRO A 101 -7.60 -2.20 2.77
N GLU A 102 -7.39 -3.44 3.23
CA GLU A 102 -8.46 -4.42 3.38
C GLU A 102 -9.32 -4.11 4.63
N TYR A 103 -10.64 -4.14 4.46
CA TYR A 103 -11.63 -3.95 5.53
C TYR A 103 -12.47 -5.21 5.69
N HIS A 104 -12.03 -6.10 6.57
CA HIS A 104 -12.76 -7.34 6.82
C HIS A 104 -14.04 -7.07 7.62
N ASP A 105 -15.18 -7.56 7.11
CA ASP A 105 -16.45 -7.44 7.80
C ASP A 105 -16.52 -8.37 9.02
N PRO A 106 -16.78 -7.87 10.25
CA PRO A 106 -16.74 -8.70 11.45
C PRO A 106 -17.80 -9.81 11.48
N THR A 107 -18.99 -9.59 10.89
CA THR A 107 -20.05 -10.60 10.82
C THR A 107 -19.63 -11.71 9.86
N PHE A 108 -19.05 -11.34 8.71
CA PHE A 108 -18.53 -12.31 7.76
C PHE A 108 -17.29 -13.05 8.31
N MET A 109 -16.40 -12.36 9.03
CA MET A 109 -15.28 -12.99 9.71
C MET A 109 -15.75 -14.09 10.69
N LYS A 110 -16.82 -13.84 11.45
CA LYS A 110 -17.36 -14.81 12.39
C LYS A 110 -17.88 -16.05 11.66
N LEU A 111 -18.63 -15.88 10.58
CA LEU A 111 -19.11 -17.01 9.76
C LEU A 111 -17.93 -17.80 9.18
N ALA A 112 -16.92 -17.10 8.67
CA ALA A 112 -15.72 -17.71 8.10
C ALA A 112 -14.93 -18.49 9.14
N GLU A 113 -14.79 -17.95 10.37
CA GLU A 113 -14.17 -18.67 11.48
C GLU A 113 -14.93 -19.97 11.81
N ASP A 114 -16.24 -19.91 11.88
CA ASP A 114 -17.07 -21.09 12.20
C ASP A 114 -16.93 -22.17 11.12
N CYS A 115 -16.90 -21.81 9.85
CA CYS A 115 -16.63 -22.73 8.75
C CYS A 115 -15.22 -23.36 8.83
N CYS A 116 -14.20 -22.54 9.13
CA CYS A 116 -12.84 -23.04 9.32
C CYS A 116 -12.73 -23.99 10.51
N VAL A 117 -13.37 -23.67 11.63
CA VAL A 117 -13.38 -24.51 12.83
C VAL A 117 -14.10 -25.82 12.59
N ALA A 118 -15.23 -25.79 11.89
CA ALA A 118 -15.97 -27.02 11.52
C ALA A 118 -15.13 -27.96 10.66
N LEU A 119 -14.33 -27.42 9.75
CA LEU A 119 -13.47 -28.21 8.87
C LEU A 119 -12.18 -28.69 9.54
N CYS A 120 -11.48 -27.81 10.23
CA CYS A 120 -10.11 -28.05 10.70
C CYS A 120 -10.00 -28.32 12.19
N GLY A 121 -11.03 -28.00 12.97
CA GLY A 121 -11.04 -28.02 14.43
C GLY A 121 -10.43 -26.75 15.04
N ARG A 122 -10.94 -26.33 16.21
CA ARG A 122 -10.61 -25.06 16.88
C ARG A 122 -9.11 -24.82 17.06
N LYS A 123 -8.35 -25.84 17.39
CA LYS A 123 -6.92 -25.76 17.68
C LYS A 123 -6.05 -25.37 16.47
N LYS A 124 -6.59 -25.49 15.26
CA LYS A 124 -5.86 -25.21 13.99
C LYS A 124 -6.30 -23.92 13.33
N VAL A 125 -7.21 -23.18 13.95
CA VAL A 125 -7.80 -21.97 13.38
C VAL A 125 -7.47 -20.79 14.26
N VAL A 126 -6.91 -19.74 13.66
CA VAL A 126 -6.59 -18.47 14.31
C VAL A 126 -7.28 -17.35 13.53
N PHE A 127 -8.06 -16.55 14.22
CA PHE A 127 -8.67 -15.32 13.70
C PHE A 127 -8.29 -14.17 14.62
N ASP A 128 -7.81 -13.09 14.03
CA ASP A 128 -7.50 -11.85 14.74
C ASP A 128 -8.44 -10.74 14.25
N TYR A 129 -9.48 -10.48 15.03
CA TYR A 129 -10.49 -9.47 14.72
C TYR A 129 -9.98 -8.02 14.85
N ASN A 130 -8.87 -7.81 15.55
CA ASN A 130 -8.27 -6.52 15.81
C ASN A 130 -6.96 -6.32 15.04
N GLY A 131 -6.44 -7.38 14.46
CA GLY A 131 -5.21 -7.35 13.69
C GLY A 131 -5.37 -6.58 12.40
N TRP A 132 -4.29 -5.93 12.01
CA TRP A 132 -4.17 -5.30 10.71
C TRP A 132 -2.87 -5.74 10.05
N SER A 133 -2.96 -6.18 8.81
CA SER A 133 -1.80 -6.54 7.99
C SER A 133 -1.35 -5.34 7.18
N THR A 134 -0.03 -5.19 7.03
CA THR A 134 0.56 -4.20 6.11
C THR A 134 0.45 -4.62 4.65
N GLY A 135 -0.03 -5.83 4.38
CA GLY A 135 -0.35 -6.31 3.03
C GLY A 135 -1.50 -5.52 2.42
N SER A 136 -1.50 -5.42 1.12
CA SER A 136 -2.61 -4.89 0.33
C SER A 136 -2.74 -5.69 -0.95
N SER A 137 -3.94 -5.85 -1.42
CA SER A 137 -4.27 -6.53 -2.67
C SER A 137 -5.50 -5.85 -3.29
N ASP A 138 -5.84 -6.23 -4.52
CA ASP A 138 -7.08 -5.82 -5.18
C ASP A 138 -8.36 -6.14 -4.38
N PHE A 139 -8.26 -7.11 -3.45
CA PHE A 139 -9.35 -7.40 -2.52
C PHE A 139 -9.66 -6.23 -1.57
N GLY A 140 -8.67 -5.39 -1.25
CA GLY A 140 -8.88 -4.15 -0.49
C GLY A 140 -9.88 -3.22 -1.17
N ASP A 141 -9.78 -3.09 -2.50
CA ASP A 141 -10.71 -2.26 -3.29
C ASP A 141 -12.15 -2.81 -3.21
N VAL A 142 -12.31 -4.13 -3.29
CA VAL A 142 -13.60 -4.80 -3.15
C VAL A 142 -14.18 -4.55 -1.75
N THR A 143 -13.37 -4.65 -0.70
CA THR A 143 -13.85 -4.48 0.68
C THR A 143 -14.17 -3.03 1.06
N CYS A 144 -13.84 -2.05 0.22
CA CYS A 144 -14.29 -0.67 0.38
C CYS A 144 -15.79 -0.50 0.09
N VAL A 145 -16.39 -1.36 -0.72
CA VAL A 145 -17.75 -1.18 -1.26
C VAL A 145 -18.70 -2.35 -1.03
N MET A 146 -18.18 -3.51 -0.61
CA MET A 146 -18.99 -4.67 -0.26
C MET A 146 -18.35 -5.49 0.88
N PRO A 147 -19.14 -6.27 1.64
CA PRO A 147 -18.57 -7.08 2.72
C PRO A 147 -17.65 -8.16 2.16
N GLY A 148 -16.50 -8.34 2.79
CA GLY A 148 -15.51 -9.33 2.40
C GLY A 148 -14.73 -9.88 3.59
N VAL A 149 -14.17 -11.07 3.40
CA VAL A 149 -13.21 -11.70 4.31
C VAL A 149 -12.16 -12.45 3.53
N GLN A 150 -10.90 -12.27 3.88
CA GLN A 150 -9.79 -13.04 3.32
C GLN A 150 -9.31 -14.07 4.35
N ILE A 151 -9.13 -15.29 3.90
CA ILE A 151 -8.69 -16.42 4.74
C ILE A 151 -7.40 -16.99 4.15
N ASN A 152 -6.38 -17.14 4.98
CA ASN A 152 -5.13 -17.76 4.60
C ASN A 152 -5.10 -19.24 5.02
N ALA A 153 -4.67 -20.10 4.11
CA ALA A 153 -4.48 -21.52 4.37
C ALA A 153 -3.00 -21.82 4.66
N GLY A 154 -2.73 -22.64 5.68
CA GLY A 154 -1.38 -23.18 5.90
C GLY A 154 -1.11 -24.33 4.92
N GLY A 155 0.14 -24.82 4.93
CA GLY A 155 0.58 -25.93 4.06
C GLY A 155 1.75 -25.58 3.16
N ALA A 156 2.29 -24.37 3.34
CA ALA A 156 3.55 -23.93 2.74
C ALA A 156 4.61 -23.73 3.82
N VAL A 157 5.86 -23.76 3.43
CA VAL A 157 7.04 -23.41 4.22
C VAL A 157 7.90 -22.40 3.44
N GLY A 158 8.88 -21.81 4.12
CA GLY A 158 9.75 -20.78 3.52
C GLY A 158 9.23 -19.36 3.76
N THR A 159 9.94 -18.41 3.21
CA THR A 159 9.63 -16.98 3.33
C THR A 159 8.66 -16.57 2.23
N LEU A 160 7.57 -15.88 2.60
CA LEU A 160 6.65 -15.33 1.60
C LEU A 160 7.42 -14.40 0.64
N HIS A 161 7.27 -14.61 -0.66
CA HIS A 161 8.06 -14.00 -1.75
C HIS A 161 9.54 -14.42 -1.80
N GLY A 162 9.98 -15.35 -0.92
CA GLY A 162 11.34 -15.91 -0.96
C GLY A 162 11.45 -17.02 -2.02
N ILE A 163 12.68 -17.27 -2.46
CA ILE A 163 12.98 -18.38 -3.39
C ILE A 163 12.81 -19.77 -2.74
N ASP A 164 12.76 -19.80 -1.41
CA ASP A 164 12.56 -20.98 -0.56
C ASP A 164 11.09 -21.30 -0.28
N PHE A 165 10.15 -20.44 -0.77
CA PHE A 165 8.72 -20.65 -0.59
C PHE A 165 8.24 -21.85 -1.39
N GLN A 166 7.66 -22.86 -0.72
CA GLN A 166 7.14 -24.04 -1.37
C GLN A 166 5.93 -24.64 -0.64
N ILE A 167 5.03 -25.24 -1.41
CA ILE A 167 3.90 -25.99 -0.87
C ILE A 167 4.39 -27.37 -0.45
N THR A 168 4.30 -27.68 0.86
CA THR A 168 4.71 -28.97 1.42
C THR A 168 3.54 -29.85 1.80
N ASP A 169 2.34 -29.28 1.96
CA ASP A 169 1.09 -29.99 2.21
C ASP A 169 -0.03 -29.46 1.30
N PRO A 170 -0.15 -30.00 0.06
CA PRO A 170 -1.18 -29.60 -0.89
C PRO A 170 -2.61 -29.81 -0.39
N ASN A 171 -2.84 -30.84 0.42
CA ASN A 171 -4.17 -31.09 1.00
C ASN A 171 -4.56 -29.94 1.94
N ARG A 172 -3.63 -29.52 2.79
CA ARG A 172 -3.88 -28.44 3.72
C ARG A 172 -4.02 -27.10 3.00
N MET A 173 -3.17 -26.82 2.03
CA MET A 173 -3.15 -25.52 1.35
C MET A 173 -4.25 -25.39 0.30
N CYS A 174 -4.46 -26.40 -0.53
CA CYS A 174 -5.37 -26.29 -1.68
C CYS A 174 -6.75 -26.92 -1.37
N VAL A 175 -6.77 -28.17 -0.89
CA VAL A 175 -8.03 -28.88 -0.70
C VAL A 175 -8.84 -28.31 0.47
N ASN A 176 -8.21 -27.99 1.60
CA ASN A 176 -8.92 -27.38 2.72
C ASN A 176 -9.38 -25.96 2.40
N ALA A 177 -8.57 -25.17 1.67
CA ALA A 177 -8.99 -23.85 1.22
C ALA A 177 -10.26 -23.94 0.34
N ALA A 178 -10.28 -24.85 -0.64
CA ALA A 178 -11.46 -25.07 -1.47
C ALA A 178 -12.68 -25.54 -0.64
N LYS A 179 -12.48 -26.43 0.32
CA LYS A 179 -13.57 -26.88 1.19
C LYS A 179 -14.14 -25.75 2.06
N VAL A 180 -13.28 -24.87 2.61
CA VAL A 180 -13.73 -23.70 3.38
C VAL A 180 -14.58 -22.79 2.51
N GLN A 181 -14.17 -22.52 1.25
CA GLN A 181 -14.97 -21.73 0.31
C GLN A 181 -16.34 -22.36 0.04
N LEU A 182 -16.40 -23.69 -0.16
CA LEU A 182 -17.67 -24.39 -0.32
C LEU A 182 -18.55 -24.31 0.93
N PHE A 183 -17.98 -24.45 2.11
CA PHE A 183 -18.72 -24.29 3.37
C PHE A 183 -19.25 -22.87 3.54
N LEU A 184 -18.47 -21.86 3.15
CA LEU A 184 -18.92 -20.49 3.17
C LEU A 184 -20.08 -20.24 2.21
N VAL A 185 -19.99 -20.76 0.98
CA VAL A 185 -21.09 -20.65 0.01
C VAL A 185 -22.36 -21.34 0.54
N ASP A 186 -22.23 -22.55 1.07
CA ASP A 186 -23.36 -23.27 1.66
C ASP A 186 -23.96 -22.49 2.84
N ALA A 187 -23.14 -22.03 3.78
CA ALA A 187 -23.57 -21.26 4.94
C ALA A 187 -24.26 -19.94 4.56
N LEU A 188 -23.76 -19.26 3.54
CA LEU A 188 -24.31 -17.99 3.05
C LEU A 188 -25.67 -18.18 2.37
N LEU A 189 -25.84 -19.27 1.60
CA LEU A 189 -27.01 -19.46 0.74
C LEU A 189 -28.10 -20.34 1.39
N SER A 190 -27.76 -21.17 2.38
CA SER A 190 -28.73 -22.00 3.10
C SER A 190 -29.80 -21.17 3.80
N ASN A 191 -30.95 -21.78 4.07
CA ASN A 191 -32.09 -21.16 4.77
C ASN A 191 -32.53 -19.83 4.17
N ASN A 192 -32.75 -19.80 2.85
CA ASN A 192 -33.11 -18.58 2.12
C ASN A 192 -32.08 -17.44 2.24
N ALA A 193 -30.81 -17.80 2.34
CA ALA A 193 -29.67 -16.89 2.44
C ALA A 193 -29.74 -15.93 3.65
N VAL A 194 -30.20 -16.42 4.80
CA VAL A 194 -30.34 -15.59 6.03
C VAL A 194 -28.99 -14.99 6.41
N ALA A 195 -27.91 -15.79 6.42
CA ALA A 195 -26.58 -15.31 6.79
C ALA A 195 -26.05 -14.23 5.83
N ALA A 196 -26.21 -14.42 4.53
CA ALA A 196 -25.81 -13.40 3.55
C ALA A 196 -26.61 -12.10 3.72
N LYS A 197 -27.91 -12.18 3.96
CA LYS A 197 -28.78 -11.01 4.21
C LYS A 197 -28.38 -10.27 5.49
N GLU A 198 -28.01 -10.99 6.54
CA GLU A 198 -27.54 -10.42 7.80
C GLU A 198 -26.21 -9.70 7.62
N ILE A 199 -25.24 -10.31 6.93
CA ILE A 199 -23.96 -9.68 6.61
C ILE A 199 -24.17 -8.38 5.83
N ILE A 200 -25.00 -8.40 4.77
CA ILE A 200 -25.29 -7.23 3.95
C ILE A 200 -25.98 -6.13 4.78
N ALA A 201 -26.93 -6.50 5.65
CA ALA A 201 -27.66 -5.54 6.47
C ALA A 201 -26.78 -4.86 7.53
N ASN A 202 -25.77 -5.57 8.06
CA ASN A 202 -24.87 -5.06 9.09
C ASN A 202 -23.62 -4.38 8.52
N TYR A 203 -23.30 -4.61 7.24
CA TYR A 203 -22.13 -4.06 6.59
C TYR A 203 -22.16 -2.54 6.53
N LYS A 204 -21.04 -1.93 6.89
CA LYS A 204 -20.82 -0.48 6.82
C LYS A 204 -19.77 -0.19 5.75
N PRO A 205 -20.16 0.17 4.53
CA PRO A 205 -19.22 0.47 3.47
C PRO A 205 -18.34 1.67 3.84
N GLN A 206 -17.08 1.64 3.42
CA GLN A 206 -16.17 2.79 3.57
C GLN A 206 -16.59 3.95 2.67
N TYR A 207 -17.27 3.64 1.56
CA TYR A 207 -17.79 4.60 0.59
C TYR A 207 -19.27 4.35 0.30
N PRO A 208 -20.07 5.40 0.11
CA PRO A 208 -21.53 5.26 -0.06
C PRO A 208 -21.92 4.61 -1.40
N SER A 209 -21.00 4.51 -2.35
CA SER A 209 -21.21 3.86 -3.65
C SER A 209 -19.88 3.54 -4.32
N ILE A 210 -19.91 2.65 -5.30
CA ILE A 210 -18.75 2.34 -6.17
C ILE A 210 -18.24 3.63 -6.84
N LYS A 211 -19.14 4.48 -7.34
CA LYS A 211 -18.75 5.75 -7.95
C LYS A 211 -17.99 6.65 -6.97
N ALA A 212 -18.46 6.79 -5.74
CA ALA A 212 -17.79 7.59 -4.73
C ALA A 212 -16.40 7.03 -4.38
N TYR A 213 -16.26 5.71 -4.39
CA TYR A 213 -14.97 5.05 -4.23
C TYR A 213 -14.03 5.38 -5.40
N LEU A 214 -14.47 5.20 -6.64
CA LEU A 214 -13.67 5.49 -7.84
C LEU A 214 -13.26 6.97 -7.89
N ASP A 215 -14.18 7.89 -7.62
CA ASP A 215 -13.86 9.33 -7.56
C ASP A 215 -12.79 9.64 -6.49
N ALA A 216 -12.82 8.94 -5.35
CA ALA A 216 -11.83 9.12 -4.29
C ALA A 216 -10.45 8.54 -4.66
N ILE A 217 -10.42 7.41 -5.36
CA ILE A 217 -9.18 6.80 -5.85
C ILE A 217 -8.56 7.65 -6.96
N ASP A 218 -9.35 8.10 -7.93
CA ASP A 218 -8.87 8.96 -9.02
C ASP A 218 -8.28 10.28 -8.50
N ALA A 219 -8.85 10.81 -7.41
CA ALA A 219 -8.35 12.02 -6.74
C ALA A 219 -6.98 11.85 -6.05
N LEU A 220 -6.44 10.64 -5.97
CA LEU A 220 -5.07 10.38 -5.49
C LEU A 220 -4.02 10.53 -6.58
N THR A 221 -4.44 10.59 -7.85
CA THR A 221 -3.53 10.75 -8.99
C THR A 221 -2.98 12.18 -9.02
N LEU A 222 -1.66 12.28 -9.11
CA LEU A 222 -0.95 13.55 -9.22
C LEU A 222 0.18 13.42 -10.24
N ASP A 223 0.28 14.37 -11.17
CA ASP A 223 1.46 14.59 -12.00
C ASP A 223 1.85 16.06 -11.88
N LYS A 224 3.09 16.33 -11.50
CA LYS A 224 3.47 17.70 -11.12
C LYS A 224 4.96 17.95 -11.17
N ASP A 225 5.38 19.00 -11.85
CA ASP A 225 6.72 19.61 -11.72
C ASP A 225 6.77 20.41 -10.41
N ALA A 226 7.10 19.76 -9.31
CA ALA A 226 7.07 20.41 -7.99
C ALA A 226 8.21 21.41 -7.79
N VAL A 227 9.37 21.18 -8.43
CA VAL A 227 10.47 22.15 -8.51
C VAL A 227 10.99 22.20 -9.93
N ARG A 228 11.04 23.38 -10.50
CA ARG A 228 11.67 23.66 -11.78
C ARG A 228 12.44 24.98 -11.73
N TYR A 229 13.29 25.24 -12.70
CA TYR A 229 14.07 26.46 -12.78
C TYR A 229 13.75 27.21 -14.09
N ASP A 230 13.64 28.53 -14.02
CA ASP A 230 13.47 29.38 -15.20
C ASP A 230 14.82 29.57 -15.92
N GLU A 231 14.80 30.25 -17.10
CA GLU A 231 15.99 30.55 -17.89
C GLU A 231 17.03 31.39 -17.13
N LYS A 232 16.63 32.08 -16.06
CA LYS A 232 17.50 32.92 -15.22
C LYS A 232 18.03 32.16 -14.01
N GLY A 233 17.65 30.87 -13.83
CA GLY A 233 18.04 30.04 -12.71
C GLY A 233 17.21 30.30 -11.45
N ASN A 234 16.08 30.99 -11.50
CA ASN A 234 15.19 31.13 -10.35
C ASN A 234 14.36 29.88 -10.17
N ALA A 235 14.30 29.39 -8.93
CA ALA A 235 13.46 28.27 -8.59
C ALA A 235 11.97 28.65 -8.63
N ILE A 236 11.19 27.82 -9.30
CA ILE A 236 9.73 27.88 -9.32
C ILE A 236 9.25 26.62 -8.56
N VAL A 237 8.61 26.84 -7.42
CA VAL A 237 8.12 25.77 -6.55
C VAL A 237 6.60 25.73 -6.63
N ASP A 238 6.07 24.61 -7.05
CA ASP A 238 4.63 24.32 -7.04
C ASP A 238 4.35 23.19 -6.05
N PHE A 239 4.29 23.53 -4.78
CA PHE A 239 3.86 22.63 -3.71
C PHE A 239 2.62 23.22 -3.04
N GLN A 240 1.45 22.72 -3.45
CA GLN A 240 0.18 22.98 -2.77
C GLN A 240 -0.24 21.70 -2.01
N ASN A 241 -0.65 21.89 -0.76
CA ASN A 241 -1.19 20.81 0.07
C ASN A 241 -2.57 20.35 -0.41
#